data_c38059f88d4dcd9ecb67b91ca944152c
#
_entry.id   c38059f88d4dcd9ecb67b91ca944152c
#
_cell.length_a   1.000
_cell.length_b   1.000
_cell.length_c   1.000
_cell.angle_alpha   90.00
_cell.angle_beta   90.00
_cell.angle_gamma   90.00
#
_symmetry.space_group_name_H-M   'P 1'
#
loop_
_entity.id
_entity.type
_entity.pdbx_description
1 polymer ?
#
loop_
_entity_poly.entity_id
_entity_poly.type
_entity_poly.pdbx_seq_one_letter_code
_entity_poly.pdbx_strand_id
1 'polypeptide(L)'
;QNASRERNTKMATMSLAAASPLTASTPHGLAVSAPRAPFLGLRSFGAPATRFAGLAAAPRPSGRGDAAVVRMAKREQELEEIRAMETENLEQEVVDLKGELFLLRLKRSARQEFKSSEFGRMRKRVARLLTVRREREIEQGINKRNSRKLDRKWKLGIVVGPPPSLREKKEED
;
A
#
# COMPACT_ATOMS: atom_id res chain seq x y z
N GLN A 1 -52.46 -27.09 -5.61
CA GLN A 1 -53.22 -26.85 -4.37
C GLN A 1 -52.30 -26.31 -3.30
N ASN A 2 -52.69 -25.12 -2.79
CA ASN A 2 -52.41 -24.60 -1.47
C ASN A 2 -50.99 -24.01 -1.24
N ALA A 3 -50.86 -22.91 -0.73
CA ALA A 3 -51.70 -21.81 -0.24
C ALA A 3 -50.75 -20.73 0.28
N SER A 4 -51.05 -19.54 -0.09
CA SER A 4 -50.69 -18.28 0.52
C SER A 4 -50.42 -18.35 2.02
N ARG A 5 -49.31 -17.76 2.44
CA ARG A 5 -49.21 -17.24 3.83
C ARG A 5 -48.43 -15.94 3.82
N GLU A 6 -49.13 -14.89 3.47
CA GLU A 6 -48.83 -13.52 3.83
C GLU A 6 -48.76 -13.40 5.37
N ARG A 7 -47.68 -12.95 5.89
CA ARG A 7 -47.66 -12.44 7.27
C ARG A 7 -47.17 -10.98 7.28
N ASN A 8 -48.19 -10.19 7.23
CA ASN A 8 -48.29 -8.81 7.62
C ASN A 8 -47.72 -8.62 9.04
N THR A 9 -46.64 -7.88 9.21
CA THR A 9 -46.19 -7.38 10.49
C THR A 9 -46.20 -5.85 10.50
N LYS A 10 -47.09 -5.33 11.27
CA LYS A 10 -47.42 -3.98 11.56
C LYS A 10 -46.22 -3.10 11.89
N MET A 11 -46.25 -1.93 11.33
CA MET A 11 -45.53 -0.74 11.74
C MET A 11 -45.85 -0.40 13.23
N ALA A 12 -44.81 -0.27 14.03
CA ALA A 12 -44.87 0.44 15.29
C ALA A 12 -43.98 1.66 15.20
N THR A 13 -44.61 2.81 14.93
CA THR A 13 -44.01 4.11 15.06
C THR A 13 -43.90 4.47 16.53
N MET A 14 -42.69 4.48 17.06
CA MET A 14 -42.40 5.12 18.34
C MET A 14 -41.61 6.42 18.05
N SER A 15 -42.36 7.51 18.10
CA SER A 15 -41.84 8.87 18.19
C SER A 15 -41.28 9.10 19.58
N LEU A 16 -40.00 9.29 19.72
CA LEU A 16 -39.38 9.82 20.95
C LEU A 16 -38.75 11.15 20.60
N ALA A 17 -39.43 12.21 20.97
CA ALA A 17 -38.90 13.55 21.02
C ALA A 17 -37.86 13.62 22.14
N ALA A 18 -36.60 13.79 21.83
CA ALA A 18 -35.56 14.11 22.80
C ALA A 18 -35.08 15.54 22.57
N ALA A 19 -35.28 16.34 23.60
CA ALA A 19 -34.89 17.74 23.69
C ALA A 19 -33.40 17.94 23.54
N SER A 20 -33.02 18.90 22.70
CA SER A 20 -31.65 19.35 22.56
C SER A 20 -31.25 20.26 23.72
N PRO A 21 -30.09 20.05 24.36
CA PRO A 21 -29.56 21.06 25.27
C PRO A 21 -28.91 22.20 24.48
N LEU A 22 -29.24 23.40 24.84
CA LEU A 22 -28.58 24.63 24.44
C LEU A 22 -27.09 24.54 24.86
N THR A 23 -26.21 24.51 23.90
CA THR A 23 -24.79 24.73 24.17
C THR A 23 -24.48 26.22 24.03
N ALA A 24 -23.99 26.77 25.11
CA ALA A 24 -23.56 28.14 25.24
C ALA A 24 -22.49 28.52 24.21
N SER A 25 -22.73 29.62 23.57
CA SER A 25 -21.82 30.38 22.70
C SER A 25 -20.57 30.75 23.50
N THR A 26 -19.42 30.25 23.12
CA THR A 26 -18.12 30.75 23.55
C THR A 26 -17.75 31.97 22.71
N PRO A 27 -17.23 33.06 23.34
CA PRO A 27 -16.86 34.25 22.58
C PRO A 27 -15.59 34.00 21.77
N HIS A 28 -15.59 34.53 20.55
CA HIS A 28 -14.47 34.59 19.65
C HIS A 28 -13.24 35.23 20.33
N GLY A 29 -12.28 34.43 20.72
CA GLY A 29 -10.95 34.91 21.04
C GLY A 29 -10.25 35.34 19.75
N LEU A 30 -9.93 36.62 19.68
CA LEU A 30 -9.10 37.22 18.63
C LEU A 30 -7.76 36.44 18.59
N ALA A 31 -7.57 35.67 17.51
CA ALA A 31 -6.28 35.09 17.21
C ALA A 31 -5.30 36.22 16.85
N VAL A 32 -4.50 36.61 17.82
CA VAL A 32 -3.35 37.47 17.60
C VAL A 32 -2.38 36.67 16.75
N SER A 33 -2.26 37.02 15.48
CA SER A 33 -1.25 36.46 14.59
C SER A 33 0.13 36.86 15.13
N ALA A 34 0.89 35.84 15.58
CA ALA A 34 2.28 36.05 15.95
C ALA A 34 3.05 36.58 14.73
N PRO A 35 3.88 37.62 14.89
CA PRO A 35 4.69 38.12 13.80
C PRO A 35 5.69 37.04 13.39
N ARG A 36 5.67 36.68 12.10
CA ARG A 36 6.71 35.85 11.49
C ARG A 36 8.05 36.52 11.71
N ALA A 37 8.89 35.93 12.51
CA ALA A 37 10.27 36.37 12.66
C ALA A 37 10.95 36.37 11.28
N PRO A 38 11.62 37.44 10.88
CA PRO A 38 12.38 37.45 9.63
C PRO A 38 13.51 36.44 9.78
N PHE A 39 13.61 35.53 8.82
CA PHE A 39 14.70 34.58 8.67
C PHE A 39 15.98 35.42 8.38
N LEU A 40 16.71 35.79 9.45
CA LEU A 40 18.01 36.39 9.30
C LEU A 40 18.96 35.32 8.77
N GLY A 41 19.20 35.41 7.46
CA GLY A 41 20.20 34.59 6.80
C GLY A 41 21.54 34.68 7.55
N LEU A 42 21.95 33.54 8.08
CA LEU A 42 23.30 33.40 8.66
C LEU A 42 24.30 33.74 7.54
N ARG A 43 24.91 34.90 7.62
CA ARG A 43 26.10 35.21 6.82
C ARG A 43 27.17 34.21 7.27
N SER A 44 27.46 33.26 6.39
CA SER A 44 28.63 32.41 6.54
C SER A 44 29.86 33.35 6.53
N PHE A 45 30.47 33.54 7.68
CA PHE A 45 31.80 34.11 7.75
C PHE A 45 32.71 33.19 6.95
N GLY A 46 33.23 33.73 5.84
CA GLY A 46 34.18 33.03 5.01
C GLY A 46 35.41 32.61 5.82
N ALA A 47 35.53 31.32 6.04
CA ALA A 47 36.78 30.76 6.53
C ALA A 47 37.88 31.05 5.51
N PRO A 48 39.08 31.46 5.94
CA PRO A 48 40.18 31.71 5.02
C PRO A 48 40.47 30.41 4.27
N ALA A 49 40.49 30.51 2.94
CA ALA A 49 40.83 29.40 2.05
C ALA A 49 42.29 29.00 2.30
N THR A 50 42.51 28.00 3.15
CA THR A 50 43.80 27.32 3.21
C THR A 50 43.94 26.56 1.87
N ARG A 51 44.83 27.08 1.04
CA ARG A 51 45.27 26.46 -0.20
C ARG A 51 45.97 25.14 0.12
N PHE A 52 45.23 24.07 0.27
CA PHE A 52 45.79 22.73 0.09
C PHE A 52 45.95 22.47 -1.40
N ALA A 53 47.16 22.84 -1.89
CA ALA A 53 47.59 22.43 -3.21
C ALA A 53 47.72 20.92 -3.28
N GLY A 54 47.03 20.30 -4.20
CA GLY A 54 47.49 19.10 -4.91
C GLY A 54 47.37 17.77 -4.15
N LEU A 55 46.16 17.31 -3.96
CA LEU A 55 45.89 15.89 -4.06
C LEU A 55 44.82 15.76 -5.15
N ALA A 56 45.26 15.44 -6.34
CA ALA A 56 44.39 15.05 -7.44
C ALA A 56 43.52 13.90 -6.94
N ALA A 57 42.22 14.19 -6.69
CA ALA A 57 41.27 13.16 -6.32
C ALA A 57 41.22 12.14 -7.46
N ALA A 58 41.72 10.94 -7.19
CA ALA A 58 41.60 9.84 -8.13
C ALA A 58 40.13 9.73 -8.56
N PRO A 59 39.85 9.57 -9.88
CA PRO A 59 38.48 9.43 -10.35
C PRO A 59 37.86 8.23 -9.66
N ARG A 60 36.82 8.48 -8.84
CA ARG A 60 36.07 7.41 -8.20
C ARG A 60 35.43 6.58 -9.32
N PRO A 61 35.69 5.27 -9.37
CA PRO A 61 35.09 4.43 -10.39
C PRO A 61 33.57 4.57 -10.29
N SER A 62 32.94 5.04 -11.37
CA SER A 62 31.50 5.23 -11.50
C SER A 62 30.77 3.88 -11.69
N GLY A 63 31.10 2.89 -10.87
CA GLY A 63 30.50 1.55 -10.90
C GLY A 63 29.02 1.50 -10.47
N ARG A 64 28.37 2.65 -10.36
CA ARG A 64 26.94 2.73 -10.04
C ARG A 64 26.03 2.57 -11.25
N GLY A 65 26.55 2.76 -12.47
CA GLY A 65 25.79 2.66 -13.72
C GLY A 65 25.33 1.23 -14.00
N ASP A 66 26.25 0.29 -13.98
CA ASP A 66 25.98 -1.09 -14.41
C ASP A 66 25.02 -1.82 -13.47
N ALA A 67 25.20 -1.66 -12.17
CA ALA A 67 24.28 -2.25 -11.18
C ALA A 67 22.86 -1.68 -11.27
N ALA A 68 22.70 -0.43 -11.70
CA ALA A 68 21.38 0.17 -11.89
C ALA A 68 20.72 -0.38 -13.17
N VAL A 69 21.45 -0.52 -14.25
CA VAL A 69 20.97 -1.09 -15.52
C VAL A 69 20.50 -2.54 -15.32
N VAL A 70 21.30 -3.38 -14.66
CA VAL A 70 20.94 -4.77 -14.35
C VAL A 70 19.67 -4.85 -13.50
N ARG A 71 19.49 -3.95 -12.53
CA ARG A 71 18.26 -3.92 -11.73
C ARG A 71 17.04 -3.49 -12.53
N MET A 72 17.21 -2.62 -13.52
CA MET A 72 16.12 -2.19 -14.40
C MET A 72 15.69 -3.35 -15.30
N ALA A 73 16.63 -4.00 -16.00
CA ALA A 73 16.35 -5.17 -16.84
C ALA A 73 15.61 -6.28 -16.08
N LYS A 74 16.04 -6.58 -14.85
CA LYS A 74 15.34 -7.57 -14.01
C LYS A 74 13.91 -7.17 -13.65
N ARG A 75 13.64 -5.89 -13.46
CA ARG A 75 12.26 -5.42 -13.19
C ARG A 75 11.37 -5.53 -14.43
N GLU A 76 11.92 -5.26 -15.60
CA GLU A 76 11.20 -5.39 -16.86
C GLU A 76 10.82 -6.85 -17.12
N GLN A 77 11.77 -7.77 -16.95
CA GLN A 77 11.51 -9.21 -17.04
C GLN A 77 10.41 -9.66 -16.07
N GLU A 78 10.48 -9.26 -14.79
CA GLU A 78 9.44 -9.58 -13.80
C GLU A 78 8.07 -8.99 -14.18
N LEU A 79 8.01 -7.84 -14.84
CA LEU A 79 6.75 -7.25 -15.31
C LEU A 79 6.20 -7.99 -16.54
N GLU A 80 7.05 -8.44 -17.44
CA GLU A 80 6.67 -9.25 -18.61
C GLU A 80 6.09 -10.60 -18.16
N GLU A 81 6.73 -11.26 -17.20
CA GLU A 81 6.22 -12.49 -16.60
C GLU A 81 4.82 -12.28 -16.02
N ILE A 82 4.62 -11.20 -15.26
CA ILE A 82 3.33 -10.87 -14.66
C ILE A 82 2.27 -10.54 -15.73
N ARG A 83 2.66 -9.87 -16.82
CA ARG A 83 1.75 -9.58 -17.93
C ARG A 83 1.32 -10.82 -18.70
N ALA A 84 2.15 -11.87 -18.71
CA ALA A 84 1.80 -13.16 -19.30
C ALA A 84 0.83 -13.97 -18.44
N MET A 85 0.70 -13.67 -17.14
CA MET A 85 -0.19 -14.39 -16.23
C MET A 85 -1.65 -14.00 -16.46
N GLU A 86 -2.57 -14.93 -16.20
CA GLU A 86 -4.02 -14.70 -16.20
C GLU A 86 -4.46 -13.83 -15.01
N THR A 87 -5.58 -13.11 -15.15
CA THR A 87 -6.07 -12.20 -14.11
C THR A 87 -6.44 -12.91 -12.81
N GLU A 88 -7.01 -14.09 -12.89
CA GLU A 88 -7.40 -14.90 -11.73
C GLU A 88 -6.16 -15.35 -10.95
N ASN A 89 -5.17 -15.88 -11.66
CA ASN A 89 -3.89 -16.29 -11.06
C ASN A 89 -3.14 -15.12 -10.41
N LEU A 90 -3.19 -13.95 -11.05
CA LEU A 90 -2.60 -12.72 -10.54
C LEU A 90 -3.28 -12.29 -9.22
N GLU A 91 -4.61 -12.35 -9.17
CA GLU A 91 -5.38 -12.02 -7.96
C GLU A 91 -5.10 -13.01 -6.83
N GLN A 92 -4.97 -14.29 -7.15
CA GLN A 92 -4.63 -15.33 -6.20
C GLN A 92 -3.21 -15.17 -5.65
N GLU A 93 -2.23 -14.89 -6.49
CA GLU A 93 -0.86 -14.61 -6.05
C GLU A 93 -0.80 -13.40 -5.11
N VAL A 94 -1.60 -12.37 -5.36
CA VAL A 94 -1.69 -11.22 -4.44
C VAL A 94 -2.20 -11.63 -3.06
N VAL A 95 -3.19 -12.52 -2.99
CA VAL A 95 -3.73 -13.02 -1.71
C VAL A 95 -2.68 -13.86 -0.98
N ASP A 96 -2.02 -14.75 -1.68
CA ASP A 96 -0.99 -15.62 -1.14
C ASP A 96 0.20 -14.83 -0.58
N LEU A 97 0.73 -13.88 -1.34
CA LEU A 97 1.81 -13.00 -0.89
C LEU A 97 1.43 -12.13 0.31
N LYS A 98 0.17 -11.71 0.40
CA LYS A 98 -0.33 -11.00 1.60
C LYS A 98 -0.41 -11.92 2.81
N GLY A 99 -0.78 -13.18 2.62
CA GLY A 99 -0.76 -14.20 3.66
C GLY A 99 0.65 -14.44 4.19
N GLU A 100 1.62 -14.58 3.30
CA GLU A 100 3.04 -14.72 3.69
C GLU A 100 3.58 -13.49 4.41
N LEU A 101 3.24 -12.29 3.95
CA LEU A 101 3.58 -11.07 4.67
C LEU A 101 2.98 -11.02 6.08
N PHE A 102 1.79 -11.56 6.27
CA PHE A 102 1.17 -11.68 7.58
C PHE A 102 1.95 -12.64 8.47
N LEU A 103 2.33 -13.82 7.96
CA LEU A 103 3.18 -14.77 8.68
C LEU A 103 4.52 -14.17 9.10
N LEU A 104 5.18 -13.43 8.19
CA LEU A 104 6.43 -12.75 8.52
C LEU A 104 6.25 -11.72 9.64
N ARG A 105 5.12 -11.03 9.68
CA ARG A 105 4.80 -10.11 10.78
C ARG A 105 4.61 -10.85 12.09
N LEU A 106 3.95 -12.01 12.08
CA LEU A 106 3.80 -12.88 13.25
C LEU A 106 5.16 -13.39 13.73
N LYS A 107 6.01 -13.90 12.84
CA LYS A 107 7.37 -14.32 13.17
C LYS A 107 8.17 -13.19 13.81
N ARG A 108 8.06 -11.97 13.26
CA ARG A 108 8.69 -10.79 13.81
C ARG A 108 8.19 -10.45 15.22
N SER A 109 6.88 -10.53 15.47
CA SER A 109 6.30 -10.25 16.79
C SER A 109 6.68 -11.33 17.81
N ALA A 110 6.75 -12.60 17.38
CA ALA A 110 7.17 -13.73 18.18
C ALA A 110 8.72 -13.81 18.37
N ARG A 111 9.46 -12.83 17.83
CA ARG A 111 10.95 -12.82 17.86
C ARG A 111 11.59 -14.09 17.27
N GLN A 112 10.92 -14.72 16.31
CA GLN A 112 11.45 -15.85 15.56
C GLN A 112 12.38 -15.37 14.43
N GLU A 113 13.23 -16.26 13.97
CA GLU A 113 14.13 -15.95 12.85
C GLU A 113 13.36 -15.73 11.55
N PHE A 114 13.65 -14.65 10.86
CA PHE A 114 13.11 -14.32 9.54
C PHE A 114 14.09 -13.48 8.73
N LYS A 115 14.01 -13.55 7.42
CA LYS A 115 14.82 -12.73 6.52
C LYS A 115 14.10 -11.39 6.26
N SER A 116 14.65 -10.30 6.77
CA SER A 116 14.07 -8.95 6.59
C SER A 116 13.95 -8.52 5.13
N SER A 117 14.81 -9.04 4.23
CA SER A 117 14.76 -8.77 2.79
C SER A 117 13.48 -9.29 2.11
N GLU A 118 12.86 -10.33 2.65
CA GLU A 118 11.63 -10.93 2.12
C GLU A 118 10.46 -9.94 2.19
N PHE A 119 10.34 -9.16 3.26
CA PHE A 119 9.34 -8.10 3.34
C PHE A 119 9.39 -7.12 2.16
N GLY A 120 10.60 -6.68 1.82
CA GLY A 120 10.79 -5.76 0.70
C GLY A 120 10.48 -6.40 -0.64
N ARG A 121 10.87 -7.67 -0.83
CA ARG A 121 10.66 -8.43 -2.06
C ARG A 121 9.17 -8.69 -2.31
N MET A 122 8.46 -9.22 -1.33
CA MET A 122 7.03 -9.53 -1.45
C MET A 122 6.18 -8.26 -1.65
N ARG A 123 6.45 -7.20 -0.91
CA ARG A 123 5.73 -5.93 -1.10
C ARG A 123 5.91 -5.35 -2.50
N LYS A 124 7.11 -5.45 -3.07
CA LYS A 124 7.38 -5.00 -4.45
C LYS A 124 6.65 -5.90 -5.46
N ARG A 125 6.62 -7.22 -5.23
CA ARG A 125 5.89 -8.15 -6.11
C ARG A 125 4.40 -7.84 -6.10
N VAL A 126 3.77 -7.69 -4.93
CA VAL A 126 2.36 -7.28 -4.80
C VAL A 126 2.08 -5.95 -5.53
N ALA A 127 2.98 -4.96 -5.41
CA ALA A 127 2.80 -3.68 -6.09
C ALA A 127 2.80 -3.83 -7.61
N ARG A 128 3.68 -4.67 -8.18
CA ARG A 128 3.73 -4.94 -9.63
C ARG A 128 2.48 -5.68 -10.12
N LEU A 129 2.03 -6.70 -9.39
CA LEU A 129 0.80 -7.43 -9.69
C LEU A 129 -0.41 -6.49 -9.77
N LEU A 130 -0.57 -5.63 -8.77
CA LEU A 130 -1.65 -4.64 -8.74
C LEU A 130 -1.52 -3.57 -9.83
N THR A 131 -0.29 -3.25 -10.25
CA THR A 131 -0.05 -2.32 -11.37
C THR A 131 -0.53 -2.92 -12.67
N VAL A 132 -0.13 -4.17 -12.98
CA VAL A 132 -0.55 -4.87 -14.21
C VAL A 132 -2.08 -5.08 -14.22
N ARG A 133 -2.68 -5.43 -13.09
CA ARG A 133 -4.14 -5.49 -12.98
C ARG A 133 -4.78 -4.16 -13.36
N ARG A 134 -4.22 -3.04 -12.88
CA ARG A 134 -4.74 -1.71 -13.21
C ARG A 134 -4.50 -1.34 -14.67
N GLU A 135 -3.37 -1.73 -15.28
CA GLU A 135 -3.11 -1.56 -16.71
C GLU A 135 -4.22 -2.22 -17.54
N ARG A 136 -4.58 -3.47 -17.23
CA ARG A 136 -5.67 -4.20 -17.91
C ARG A 136 -7.04 -3.53 -17.75
N GLU A 137 -7.34 -3.01 -16.55
CA GLU A 137 -8.58 -2.26 -16.31
C GLU A 137 -8.64 -0.97 -17.16
N ILE A 138 -7.49 -0.30 -17.36
CA ILE A 138 -7.40 0.89 -18.20
C ILE A 138 -7.60 0.53 -19.68
N GLU A 139 -7.01 -0.57 -20.16
CA GLU A 139 -7.20 -1.10 -21.51
C GLU A 139 -8.67 -1.44 -21.79
N GLN A 140 -9.39 -1.93 -20.78
CA GLN A 140 -10.84 -2.18 -20.84
C GLN A 140 -11.68 -0.88 -20.73
N GLY A 141 -11.06 0.27 -20.60
CA GLY A 141 -11.76 1.56 -20.47
C GLY A 141 -12.43 1.79 -19.10
N ILE A 142 -12.09 1.00 -18.08
CA ILE A 142 -12.69 1.12 -16.75
C ILE A 142 -12.19 2.37 -16.04
N ASN A 143 -13.13 3.29 -15.73
CA ASN A 143 -12.83 4.51 -15.02
C ASN A 143 -12.37 4.22 -13.56
N LYS A 144 -11.52 5.08 -13.01
CA LYS A 144 -10.96 4.99 -11.65
C LYS A 144 -12.04 4.79 -10.56
N ARG A 145 -13.22 5.39 -10.70
CA ARG A 145 -14.33 5.22 -9.76
C ARG A 145 -14.89 3.80 -9.78
N ASN A 146 -15.03 3.23 -10.97
CA ASN A 146 -15.51 1.85 -11.14
C ASN A 146 -14.45 0.83 -10.71
N SER A 147 -13.17 1.06 -11.02
CA SER A 147 -12.05 0.27 -10.54
C SER A 147 -12.04 0.12 -9.01
N ARG A 148 -12.28 1.21 -8.28
CA ARG A 148 -12.42 1.15 -6.81
C ARG A 148 -13.61 0.33 -6.32
N LYS A 149 -14.70 0.30 -7.09
CA LYS A 149 -15.88 -0.54 -6.76
C LYS A 149 -15.55 -2.02 -6.99
N LEU A 150 -14.88 -2.35 -8.11
CA LEU A 150 -14.44 -3.69 -8.43
C LEU A 150 -13.43 -4.20 -7.39
N ASP A 151 -12.45 -3.38 -7.03
CA ASP A 151 -11.46 -3.71 -5.99
C ASP A 151 -12.12 -3.99 -4.63
N ARG A 152 -13.14 -3.22 -4.27
CA ARG A 152 -13.91 -3.43 -3.05
C ARG A 152 -14.71 -4.73 -3.10
N LYS A 153 -15.35 -5.03 -4.24
CA LYS A 153 -16.08 -6.28 -4.47
C LYS A 153 -15.16 -7.49 -4.41
N TRP A 154 -14.01 -7.42 -5.07
CA TRP A 154 -12.99 -8.46 -5.02
C TRP A 154 -12.51 -8.74 -3.60
N LYS A 155 -12.19 -7.69 -2.83
CA LYS A 155 -11.75 -7.84 -1.43
C LYS A 155 -12.78 -8.48 -0.51
N LEU A 156 -14.06 -8.29 -0.78
CA LEU A 156 -15.14 -8.96 -0.03
C LEU A 156 -15.28 -10.44 -0.39
N GLY A 157 -14.92 -10.82 -1.61
CA GLY A 157 -14.95 -12.20 -2.08
C GLY A 157 -13.73 -13.05 -1.72
N ILE A 158 -12.70 -12.46 -1.11
CA ILE A 158 -11.47 -13.18 -0.76
C ILE A 158 -11.74 -14.15 0.39
N VAL A 159 -11.57 -15.44 0.13
CA VAL A 159 -11.53 -16.47 1.18
C VAL A 159 -10.09 -16.55 1.70
N VAL A 160 -9.92 -16.24 2.98
CA VAL A 160 -8.61 -16.30 3.62
C VAL A 160 -8.28 -17.75 3.95
N GLY A 161 -7.39 -18.34 3.16
CA GLY A 161 -6.82 -19.66 3.42
C GLY A 161 -5.44 -19.58 4.06
N PRO A 162 -4.87 -20.72 4.47
CA PRO A 162 -3.49 -20.76 4.93
C PRO A 162 -2.55 -20.31 3.79
N PRO A 163 -1.48 -19.55 4.10
CA PRO A 163 -0.53 -19.11 3.09
C PRO A 163 0.25 -20.30 2.50
N PRO A 164 0.85 -20.15 1.32
CA PRO A 164 1.52 -21.24 0.61
C PRO A 164 2.55 -21.99 1.46
N SER A 165 3.27 -21.28 2.33
CA SER A 165 4.27 -21.85 3.23
C SER A 165 3.69 -22.80 4.29
N LEU A 166 2.39 -22.73 4.57
CA LEU A 166 1.68 -23.59 5.53
C LEU A 166 0.74 -24.58 4.86
N ARG A 167 0.56 -24.50 3.54
CA ARG A 167 -0.19 -25.53 2.80
C ARG A 167 0.66 -26.77 2.74
N GLU A 168 0.14 -27.88 3.24
CA GLU A 168 0.75 -29.18 3.04
C GLU A 168 0.89 -29.40 1.55
N LYS A 169 2.09 -29.73 1.11
CA LYS A 169 2.28 -30.21 -0.26
C LYS A 169 1.44 -31.48 -0.35
N LYS A 170 0.34 -31.43 -1.10
CA LYS A 170 -0.31 -32.65 -1.54
C LYS A 170 0.75 -33.40 -2.32
N GLU A 171 1.22 -34.48 -1.79
CA GLU A 171 2.04 -35.43 -2.51
C GLU A 171 1.15 -35.91 -3.66
N GLU A 172 1.55 -35.61 -4.87
CA GLU A 172 0.93 -36.14 -6.07
C GLU A 172 1.39 -37.61 -6.13
N ASP A 173 0.53 -38.50 -5.62
CA ASP A 173 0.60 -39.94 -5.85
C ASP A 173 0.14 -40.25 -7.28
#